data_1d5eb7f9a85c07082f746851618a8544
#
_entry.id   1d5eb7f9a85c07082f746851618a8544
#
_cell.length_a   1.000
_cell.length_b   1.000
_cell.length_c   1.000
_cell.angle_alpha   90.00
_cell.angle_beta   90.00
_cell.angle_gamma   90.00
#
_symmetry.space_group_name_H-M   'P 1'
#
loop_
_entity.id
_entity.type
_entity.pdbx_description
1 polymer ?
#
loop_
_entity_poly.entity_id
_entity_poly.type
_entity_poly.pdbx_seq_one_letter_code
_entity_poly.pdbx_strand_id
1 'polypeptide(L)' 'MDKMMKALESMNKLDRENDYFITRKAGEYILIKVDKDGYGWKIGFANCEVMIRKIIMGIYGELWYKSVD' A
#
# COMPACT_ATOMS: atom_id res chain seq x y z
N MET A 1 5.69 -13.82 10.09
CA MET A 1 5.68 -12.90 8.95
C MET A 1 5.02 -11.59 9.36
N ASP A 2 5.56 -10.51 8.90
CA ASP A 2 5.12 -9.15 9.19
C ASP A 2 3.71 -8.91 8.64
N LYS A 3 2.81 -8.45 9.50
CA LYS A 3 1.42 -8.15 9.12
C LYS A 3 1.33 -7.03 8.09
N MET A 4 2.23 -6.07 8.18
CA MET A 4 2.29 -4.96 7.23
C MET A 4 2.62 -5.47 5.82
N MET A 5 3.61 -6.35 5.71
CA MET A 5 4.02 -6.91 4.43
C MET A 5 2.95 -7.83 3.83
N LYS A 6 2.22 -8.57 4.68
CA LYS A 6 1.10 -9.39 4.21
C LYS A 6 -0.02 -8.55 3.64
N ALA A 7 -0.35 -7.45 4.29
CA ALA A 7 -1.37 -6.52 3.81
C ALA A 7 -0.95 -5.91 2.48
N LEU A 8 0.32 -5.55 2.36
CA LEU A 8 0.87 -5.01 1.13
C LEU A 8 0.80 -6.02 -0.02
N GLU A 9 1.17 -7.27 0.23
CA GLU A 9 1.07 -8.35 -0.75
C GLU A 9 -0.36 -8.56 -1.21
N SER A 10 -1.31 -8.56 -0.29
CA SER A 10 -2.72 -8.72 -0.61
C SER A 10 -3.21 -7.59 -1.51
N MET A 11 -2.78 -6.37 -1.23
CA MET A 11 -3.13 -5.22 -2.03
C MET A 11 -2.56 -5.33 -3.44
N ASN A 12 -1.31 -5.77 -3.56
CA ASN A 12 -0.66 -5.97 -4.86
C ASN A 12 -1.32 -7.07 -5.69
N LYS A 13 -1.84 -8.10 -5.05
CA LYS A 13 -2.57 -9.16 -5.75
C LYS A 13 -3.93 -8.69 -6.24
N LEU A 14 -4.57 -7.82 -5.48
CA LEU A 14 -5.91 -7.35 -5.79
C LEU A 14 -5.91 -6.31 -6.90
N ASP A 15 -4.96 -5.38 -6.85
CA ASP A 15 -4.85 -4.30 -7.84
C ASP A 15 -3.86 -4.68 -8.93
N ARG A 16 -4.37 -5.02 -10.10
CA ARG A 16 -3.55 -5.42 -11.24
C ARG A 16 -3.06 -4.23 -12.07
N GLU A 17 -3.55 -3.04 -11.78
CA GLU A 17 -3.21 -1.83 -12.51
C GLU A 17 -1.99 -1.12 -11.93
N ASN A 18 -1.70 -1.37 -10.66
CA ASN A 18 -0.65 -0.66 -9.94
C ASN A 18 0.12 -1.61 -9.04
N ASP A 19 1.37 -1.23 -8.72
CA ASP A 19 2.17 -1.90 -7.72
C ASP A 19 2.33 -0.97 -6.52
N TYR A 20 2.42 -1.55 -5.34
CA TYR A 20 2.53 -0.81 -4.08
C TYR A 20 3.78 -1.22 -3.35
N PHE A 21 4.52 -0.25 -2.88
CA PHE A 21 5.77 -0.45 -2.17
C PHE A 21 5.80 0.36 -0.90
N ILE A 22 6.53 -0.13 0.09
CA ILE A 22 6.80 0.61 1.31
C ILE A 22 8.29 0.87 1.36
N THR A 23 8.67 2.12 1.59
CA THR A 23 10.04 2.50 1.84
C THR A 23 10.14 3.22 3.19
N ARG A 24 11.32 3.23 3.76
CA ARG A 24 11.59 3.95 5.01
C ARG A 24 12.58 5.06 4.75
N LYS A 25 12.25 6.25 5.24
CA LYS A 25 13.12 7.41 5.11
C LYS A 25 12.95 8.29 6.34
N ALA A 26 14.07 8.61 6.99
CA ALA A 26 14.07 9.48 8.18
C ALA A 26 13.09 9.01 9.27
N GLY A 27 13.00 7.69 9.48
CA GLY A 27 12.13 7.13 10.52
C GLY A 27 10.66 7.02 10.12
N GLU A 28 10.31 7.43 8.92
CA GLU A 28 8.93 7.32 8.43
C GLU A 28 8.78 6.16 7.47
N TYR A 29 7.59 5.56 7.50
CA TYR A 29 7.16 4.60 6.47
C TYR A 29 6.43 5.39 5.39
N ILE A 30 6.79 5.16 4.14
CA ILE A 30 6.18 5.83 3.00
C ILE A 30 5.59 4.79 2.09
N LEU A 31 4.30 4.92 1.77
CA LEU A 31 3.61 4.03 0.86
C LEU A 31 3.60 4.68 -0.53
N ILE A 32 4.14 3.94 -1.49
CA ILE A 32 4.29 4.41 -2.87
C ILE A 32 3.47 3.54 -3.80
N LYS A 33 2.74 4.16 -4.70
CA LYS A 33 1.98 3.50 -5.75
C LYS A 33 2.67 3.77 -7.08
N VAL A 34 2.90 2.71 -7.85
CA VAL A 34 3.54 2.81 -9.17
C VAL A 34 2.58 2.28 -10.22
N ASP A 35 2.29 3.06 -11.24
CA ASP A 35 1.38 2.66 -12.31
C ASP A 35 2.09 1.82 -13.39
N LYS A 36 1.35 1.43 -14.41
CA LYS A 36 1.87 0.60 -15.50
C LYS A 36 2.97 1.28 -16.31
N ASP A 37 2.96 2.60 -16.34
CA ASP A 37 3.95 3.37 -17.09
C ASP A 37 5.23 3.62 -16.28
N GLY A 38 5.26 3.14 -15.04
CA GLY A 38 6.42 3.28 -14.18
C GLY A 38 6.45 4.55 -13.36
N TYR A 39 5.39 5.36 -13.40
CA TYR A 39 5.29 6.56 -12.58
C TYR A 39 4.87 6.20 -11.16
N GLY A 40 5.64 6.69 -10.19
CA GLY A 40 5.37 6.45 -8.79
C GLY A 40 5.05 7.74 -8.03
N TRP A 41 4.20 7.63 -7.03
CA TRP A 41 3.92 8.76 -6.15
C TRP A 41 3.54 8.27 -4.75
N LYS A 42 3.77 9.15 -3.79
CA LYS A 42 3.46 8.87 -2.40
C LYS A 42 1.94 8.99 -2.19
N ILE A 43 1.34 7.92 -1.65
CA ILE A 43 -0.09 7.92 -1.36
C ILE A 43 -0.39 7.84 0.13
N GLY A 44 0.63 7.63 0.97
CA GLY A 44 0.46 7.63 2.40
C GLY A 44 1.80 7.61 3.11
N PHE A 45 1.79 8.03 4.36
CA PHE A 45 2.98 7.96 5.20
C PHE A 45 2.59 7.91 6.66
N ALA A 46 3.46 7.34 7.48
CA ALA A 46 3.25 7.26 8.91
C ALA A 46 4.59 7.04 9.61
N ASN A 47 4.68 7.46 10.86
CA ASN A 47 5.90 7.33 11.64
C ASN A 47 5.96 6.03 12.45
N CYS A 48 4.97 5.16 12.32
CA CYS A 48 4.99 3.86 12.96
C CYS A 48 4.27 2.82 12.12
N GLU A 49 4.62 1.56 12.36
CA GLU A 49 4.09 0.43 11.60
C GLU A 49 2.58 0.28 11.72
N VAL A 50 2.05 0.49 12.92
CA VAL A 50 0.61 0.36 13.16
C VAL A 50 -0.19 1.33 12.29
N MET A 51 0.29 2.56 12.20
CA MET A 51 -0.41 3.60 11.42
C MET A 51 -0.33 3.34 9.92
N ILE A 52 0.84 2.95 9.42
CA ILE A 52 0.96 2.67 7.98
C ILE A 52 0.13 1.44 7.60
N ARG A 53 0.05 0.45 8.48
CA ARG A 53 -0.79 -0.72 8.26
C ARG A 53 -2.27 -0.34 8.15
N LYS A 54 -2.73 0.59 8.97
CA LYS A 54 -4.11 1.09 8.89
C LYS A 54 -4.38 1.77 7.55
N ILE A 55 -3.41 2.53 7.05
CA ILE A 55 -3.53 3.18 5.75
C ILE A 55 -3.63 2.13 4.64
N ILE A 56 -2.77 1.11 4.69
CA ILE A 56 -2.79 0.02 3.72
C ILE A 56 -4.13 -0.71 3.76
N MET A 57 -4.64 -1.02 4.93
CA MET A 57 -5.91 -1.73 5.08
C MET A 57 -7.09 -0.90 4.56
N GLY A 58 -7.03 0.41 4.73
CA GLY A 58 -8.06 1.30 4.19
C GLY A 58 -8.08 1.27 2.67
N ILE A 59 -6.92 1.35 2.03
CA ILE A 59 -6.80 1.30 0.57
C ILE A 59 -7.20 -0.08 0.07
N TYR A 60 -6.75 -1.14 0.74
CA TYR A 60 -7.13 -2.51 0.40
C TYR A 60 -8.64 -2.69 0.41
N GLY A 61 -9.30 -2.17 1.44
CA GLY A 61 -10.76 -2.23 1.54
C GLY A 61 -11.46 -1.56 0.37
N GLU A 62 -10.98 -0.40 -0.05
CA GLU A 62 -11.53 0.30 -1.20
C GLU A 62 -11.34 -0.50 -2.49
N LEU A 63 -10.15 -1.05 -2.70
CA LEU A 63 -9.85 -1.87 -3.88
C LEU A 63 -10.72 -3.12 -3.90
N TRP A 64 -10.87 -3.77 -2.75
CA TRP A 64 -11.71 -4.96 -2.63
C TRP A 64 -13.16 -4.65 -2.98
N TYR A 65 -13.66 -3.54 -2.46
CA TYR A 65 -15.04 -3.11 -2.71
C TYR A 65 -15.29 -2.88 -4.21
N LYS A 66 -14.32 -2.25 -4.89
CA LYS A 66 -14.43 -2.03 -6.33
C LYS A 66 -14.36 -3.32 -7.13
N SER A 67 -13.60 -4.30 -6.65
CA SER A 67 -13.37 -5.55 -7.39
C SER A 67 -14.54 -6.53 -7.33
N VAL A 68 -15.47 -6.36 -6.39
CA VAL A 68 -16.63 -7.27 -6.26
C VAL A 68 -17.85 -6.80 -7.06
N ASP A 69 -17.75 -5.70 -7.75
CA ASP A 69 -18.84 -5.23 -8.63
C ASP A 69 -18.94 -6.11 -9.90
#